data_5edcbb83b74779aef7824fe75e3818c0
#
_entry.id   5edcbb83b74779aef7824fe75e3818c0
#
_cell.length_a   1.000
_cell.length_b   1.000
_cell.length_c   1.000
_cell.angle_alpha   90.00
_cell.angle_beta   90.00
_cell.angle_gamma   90.00
#
_symmetry.space_group_name_H-M   'P 1'
#
loop_
_entity.id
_entity.type
_entity.pdbx_description
1 polymer ?
#
loop_
_entity_poly.entity_id
_entity_poly.type
_entity_poly.pdbx_seq_one_letter_code
_entity_poly.pdbx_strand_id
1 'polypeptide(L)'
;MTSMGVTIFRINLSHTKIEDLEEVINFVRSHTEVPICLDSEGAQIRTGDIDEGSFVLKENTLLNIIGKQIKGSENEISLNHDFVVEKLHLGDMLSIDFNSVLGQVTNLQPGKAILRILNGGSIGMNKAITIDRDIKLPPLTTKDIAAIKLGIKMGIKYFALSFAHSESDVDEMRDLVGDSNIISKIECNMGLENLVDITKKSDAILIDRGDLSREQPIERIPILQKYITRTVIALGKEVYVATNLLESMVASPTPTRAEVNDIYNTLTDGVNGLVLAAETAIGNFPLQATKMVASLIKQHEKEILPYNQHFFKKTPMSSLVSPHGGDLVNQKIQEDKIDGIDSLNRYQAPLEVLMDAEQIGIGTYSPIQGFMGKADIKAVLEEYKLDNGITWSLPIVLQVTDKEKKLFSPNNRTLLTDKKNIIHSLIDVQDVFKFDKKETVIKWYSTDSMDHPGVAKTNSGGDWFVAGKVSLVNMLKITNSEYQLTPSQSREVFKTKGWST
;
A
#
# COMPACT_ATOMS: atom_id res chain seq x y z
N MET A 1 5.52 3.80 -4.65
CA MET A 1 4.56 4.65 -3.94
C MET A 1 3.99 5.75 -4.85
N THR A 2 4.79 6.53 -5.56
CA THR A 2 4.33 7.59 -6.47
C THR A 2 3.25 7.11 -7.46
N SER A 3 3.46 6.01 -8.16
CA SER A 3 2.48 5.41 -9.09
C SER A 3 1.18 4.94 -8.44
N MET A 4 1.11 4.90 -7.11
CA MET A 4 -0.07 4.53 -6.33
C MET A 4 -0.88 5.75 -5.88
N GLY A 5 -0.43 6.98 -6.22
CA GLY A 5 -1.13 8.21 -5.91
C GLY A 5 -0.66 8.92 -4.62
N VAL A 6 0.55 8.62 -4.13
CA VAL A 6 1.17 9.42 -3.04
C VAL A 6 1.41 10.85 -3.55
N THR A 7 0.96 11.84 -2.79
CA THR A 7 1.00 13.27 -3.15
C THR A 7 2.05 14.06 -2.39
N ILE A 8 2.51 13.60 -1.22
CA ILE A 8 3.54 14.25 -0.41
C ILE A 8 4.38 13.16 0.28
N PHE A 9 5.70 13.33 0.29
CA PHE A 9 6.60 12.56 1.15
C PHE A 9 7.00 13.41 2.36
N ARG A 10 6.80 12.88 3.56
CA ARG A 10 7.12 13.55 4.82
C ARG A 10 8.47 13.05 5.37
N ILE A 11 9.38 13.98 5.69
CA ILE A 11 10.61 13.71 6.42
C ILE A 11 10.41 14.19 7.85
N ASN A 12 10.42 13.26 8.81
CA ASN A 12 10.27 13.57 10.23
C ASN A 12 11.62 13.93 10.83
N LEU A 13 11.77 15.18 11.27
CA LEU A 13 13.01 15.71 11.84
C LEU A 13 13.34 15.10 13.22
N SER A 14 12.34 14.54 13.93
CA SER A 14 12.63 13.81 15.19
C SER A 14 13.50 12.56 14.98
N HIS A 15 13.51 11.99 13.76
CA HIS A 15 14.25 10.79 13.40
C HIS A 15 15.36 11.02 12.35
N THR A 16 15.49 12.25 11.85
CA THR A 16 16.50 12.61 10.85
C THR A 16 17.50 13.58 11.48
N LYS A 17 18.78 13.26 11.41
CA LYS A 17 19.85 14.17 11.85
C LYS A 17 19.99 15.32 10.86
N ILE A 18 20.40 16.49 11.37
CA ILE A 18 20.56 17.67 10.51
C ILE A 18 21.67 17.47 9.47
N GLU A 19 22.70 16.71 9.82
CA GLU A 19 23.83 16.41 8.94
C GLU A 19 23.41 15.54 7.74
N ASP A 20 22.42 14.67 7.93
CA ASP A 20 21.95 13.72 6.91
C ASP A 20 20.81 14.31 6.06
N LEU A 21 20.20 15.43 6.49
CA LEU A 21 18.95 15.94 5.89
C LEU A 21 19.09 16.29 4.41
N GLU A 22 20.20 16.91 4.00
CA GLU A 22 20.45 17.28 2.60
C GLU A 22 20.55 16.03 1.71
N GLU A 23 21.23 14.99 2.18
CA GLU A 23 21.36 13.72 1.47
C GLU A 23 20.00 13.03 1.32
N VAL A 24 19.20 12.99 2.39
CA VAL A 24 17.86 12.39 2.38
C VAL A 24 16.93 13.12 1.40
N ILE A 25 16.93 14.46 1.38
CA ILE A 25 16.14 15.24 0.42
C ILE A 25 16.57 14.93 -1.01
N ASN A 26 17.87 14.92 -1.29
CA ASN A 26 18.40 14.63 -2.63
C ASN A 26 18.09 13.19 -3.06
N PHE A 27 18.18 12.24 -2.13
CA PHE A 27 17.80 10.86 -2.39
C PHE A 27 16.33 10.74 -2.81
N VAL A 28 15.40 11.34 -2.07
CA VAL A 28 13.96 11.32 -2.44
C VAL A 28 13.75 11.95 -3.82
N ARG A 29 14.33 13.12 -4.08
CA ARG A 29 14.20 13.84 -5.36
C ARG A 29 14.77 13.10 -6.55
N SER A 30 15.81 12.29 -6.35
CA SER A 30 16.37 11.47 -7.44
C SER A 30 15.41 10.36 -7.92
N HIS A 31 14.35 10.07 -7.14
CA HIS A 31 13.41 8.99 -7.42
C HIS A 31 11.99 9.48 -7.74
N THR A 32 11.65 10.74 -7.43
CA THR A 32 10.30 11.26 -7.62
C THR A 32 10.24 12.79 -7.66
N GLU A 33 9.27 13.31 -8.41
CA GLU A 33 8.89 14.74 -8.44
C GLU A 33 7.83 15.09 -7.38
N VAL A 34 7.35 14.12 -6.60
CA VAL A 34 6.36 14.35 -5.53
C VAL A 34 6.96 15.28 -4.48
N PRO A 35 6.22 16.33 -4.04
CA PRO A 35 6.69 17.26 -3.02
C PRO A 35 7.13 16.60 -1.73
N ILE A 36 8.12 17.22 -1.09
CA ILE A 36 8.61 16.84 0.24
C ILE A 36 8.07 17.83 1.27
N CYS A 37 7.61 17.31 2.41
CA CYS A 37 7.27 18.08 3.60
C CYS A 37 8.29 17.79 4.70
N LEU A 38 8.87 18.84 5.30
CA LEU A 38 9.68 18.74 6.52
C LEU A 38 8.78 18.90 7.74
N ASP A 39 8.81 17.90 8.61
CA ASP A 39 7.97 17.81 9.81
C ASP A 39 8.82 18.07 11.06
N SER A 40 8.57 19.19 11.76
CA SER A 40 9.37 19.64 12.90
C SER A 40 9.30 18.67 14.09
N GLU A 41 10.32 18.72 14.97
CA GLU A 41 10.26 18.03 16.26
C GLU A 41 9.21 18.67 17.18
N GLY A 42 9.13 20.01 17.11
CA GLY A 42 8.14 20.81 17.82
C GLY A 42 8.36 20.94 19.33
N ALA A 43 7.38 21.56 19.96
CA ALA A 43 7.37 21.92 21.39
C ALA A 43 7.08 20.71 22.27
N GLN A 44 7.98 19.76 22.40
CA GLN A 44 7.82 18.57 23.22
C GLN A 44 8.99 18.39 24.22
N ILE A 45 8.65 18.08 25.47
CA ILE A 45 9.64 17.69 26.45
C ILE A 45 10.03 16.23 26.22
N ARG A 46 11.34 15.97 26.19
CA ARG A 46 11.88 14.62 25.99
C ARG A 46 13.05 14.35 26.95
N THR A 47 13.28 13.07 27.24
CA THR A 47 14.50 12.64 27.93
C THR A 47 15.73 12.97 27.09
N GLY A 48 16.80 13.41 27.75
CA GLY A 48 18.12 13.62 27.12
C GLY A 48 18.83 12.32 26.79
N ASP A 49 20.13 12.43 26.50
CA ASP A 49 20.97 11.28 26.22
C ASP A 49 21.07 10.37 27.46
N ILE A 50 21.12 9.06 27.24
CA ILE A 50 21.23 8.04 28.28
C ILE A 50 22.42 7.15 27.96
N ASP A 51 23.25 6.90 29.00
CA ASP A 51 24.35 5.93 28.95
C ASP A 51 23.79 4.56 28.60
N GLU A 52 24.21 3.66 27.99
CA GLU A 52 23.65 2.32 27.67
C GLU A 52 22.29 2.29 26.95
N GLY A 53 21.79 3.47 26.52
CA GLY A 53 20.59 3.61 25.69
C GLY A 53 19.23 3.47 26.42
N SER A 54 19.14 2.65 27.48
CA SER A 54 17.92 2.51 28.32
C SER A 54 18.22 1.83 29.64
N PHE A 55 17.37 2.09 30.64
CA PHE A 55 17.39 1.44 31.96
C PHE A 55 15.99 1.28 32.54
N VAL A 56 15.87 0.48 33.61
CA VAL A 56 14.57 0.22 34.26
C VAL A 56 14.53 0.89 35.64
N LEU A 57 13.53 1.75 35.83
CA LEU A 57 13.22 2.34 37.13
C LEU A 57 12.26 1.47 37.93
N LYS A 58 12.47 1.38 39.23
CA LYS A 58 11.59 0.67 40.17
C LYS A 58 10.69 1.63 40.91
N GLU A 59 9.53 1.17 41.28
CA GLU A 59 8.61 1.93 42.16
C GLU A 59 9.29 2.35 43.46
N ASN A 60 8.92 3.52 43.95
CA ASN A 60 9.45 4.14 45.18
C ASN A 60 10.94 4.50 45.14
N THR A 61 11.62 4.40 43.98
CA THR A 61 12.96 4.99 43.82
C THR A 61 12.87 6.48 43.54
N LEU A 62 14.01 7.17 43.70
CA LEU A 62 14.14 8.60 43.41
C LEU A 62 14.97 8.78 42.13
N LEU A 63 14.45 9.59 41.21
CA LEU A 63 15.15 10.00 40.01
C LEU A 63 15.41 11.51 40.03
N ASN A 64 16.63 11.94 39.80
CA ASN A 64 16.97 13.35 39.68
C ASN A 64 16.78 13.82 38.25
N ILE A 65 16.06 14.92 38.04
CA ILE A 65 16.02 15.63 36.76
C ILE A 65 16.95 16.83 36.85
N ILE A 66 17.96 16.88 36.01
CA ILE A 66 19.03 17.88 36.05
C ILE A 66 18.79 18.93 34.93
N GLY A 67 18.83 20.23 35.33
CA GLY A 67 18.63 21.38 34.44
C GLY A 67 19.88 21.75 33.63
N LYS A 68 20.62 20.76 33.16
CA LYS A 68 21.73 20.88 32.19
C LYS A 68 21.88 19.54 31.46
N GLN A 69 22.44 19.57 30.26
CA GLN A 69 22.66 18.34 29.50
C GLN A 69 23.70 17.46 30.20
N ILE A 70 23.29 16.21 30.47
CA ILE A 70 24.14 15.15 31.04
C ILE A 70 23.87 13.85 30.28
N LYS A 71 24.77 12.90 30.40
CA LYS A 71 24.45 11.49 30.10
C LYS A 71 23.68 10.89 31.26
N GLY A 72 22.41 10.54 31.00
CA GLY A 72 21.51 10.03 32.00
C GLY A 72 21.87 8.61 32.45
N SER A 73 21.46 8.27 33.67
CA SER A 73 21.62 6.98 34.33
C SER A 73 20.35 6.66 35.13
N GLU A 74 20.33 5.53 35.81
CA GLU A 74 19.21 5.14 36.68
C GLU A 74 18.94 6.08 37.87
N ASN A 75 19.90 6.98 38.18
CA ASN A 75 19.82 7.94 39.30
C ASN A 75 19.50 9.37 38.82
N GLU A 76 19.82 9.72 37.59
CA GLU A 76 19.66 11.07 37.07
C GLU A 76 19.50 11.11 35.55
N ILE A 77 18.66 12.03 35.07
CA ILE A 77 18.44 12.30 33.65
C ILE A 77 18.45 13.81 33.38
N SER A 78 18.71 14.20 32.15
CA SER A 78 18.44 15.55 31.63
C SER A 78 17.19 15.54 30.75
N LEU A 79 16.67 16.73 30.49
CA LEU A 79 15.62 16.99 29.51
C LEU A 79 16.19 17.72 28.30
N ASN A 80 15.58 17.60 27.14
CA ASN A 80 15.96 18.33 25.94
C ASN A 80 15.82 19.87 26.10
N HIS A 81 15.05 20.34 27.07
CA HIS A 81 14.89 21.73 27.44
C HIS A 81 15.32 21.96 28.91
N ASP A 82 16.54 22.43 29.12
CA ASP A 82 17.13 22.62 30.45
C ASP A 82 16.25 23.48 31.36
N PHE A 83 15.65 24.55 30.83
CA PHE A 83 14.82 25.49 31.58
C PHE A 83 13.53 24.88 32.14
N VAL A 84 13.06 23.73 31.63
CA VAL A 84 11.85 23.05 32.10
C VAL A 84 11.99 22.67 33.59
N VAL A 85 13.20 22.27 34.02
CA VAL A 85 13.46 21.88 35.41
C VAL A 85 13.14 23.02 36.38
N GLU A 86 13.40 24.27 36.01
CA GLU A 86 13.07 25.45 36.82
C GLU A 86 11.59 25.82 36.81
N LYS A 87 10.84 25.27 35.87
CA LYS A 87 9.40 25.48 35.74
C LYS A 87 8.56 24.41 36.47
N LEU A 88 9.20 23.33 36.94
CA LEU A 88 8.53 22.30 37.69
C LEU A 88 8.03 22.81 39.07
N HIS A 89 6.92 22.29 39.53
CA HIS A 89 6.39 22.58 40.89
C HIS A 89 6.35 21.31 41.73
N LEU A 90 6.34 21.46 43.04
CA LEU A 90 6.12 20.35 43.95
C LEU A 90 4.73 19.75 43.69
N GLY A 91 4.68 18.44 43.54
CA GLY A 91 3.46 17.71 43.24
C GLY A 91 3.21 17.45 41.75
N ASP A 92 3.91 18.12 40.81
CA ASP A 92 3.76 17.85 39.40
C ASP A 92 3.93 16.35 39.06
N MET A 93 3.05 15.82 38.22
CA MET A 93 3.09 14.44 37.77
C MET A 93 3.75 14.40 36.39
N LEU A 94 4.78 13.59 36.27
CA LEU A 94 5.48 13.37 34.99
C LEU A 94 5.22 11.95 34.50
N SER A 95 4.61 11.86 33.31
CA SER A 95 4.47 10.61 32.56
C SER A 95 5.56 10.53 31.49
N ILE A 96 6.33 9.45 31.50
CA ILE A 96 7.45 9.22 30.57
C ILE A 96 7.13 8.03 29.68
N ASP A 97 7.34 8.16 28.37
CA ASP A 97 7.17 7.12 27.36
C ASP A 97 5.80 6.41 27.42
N PHE A 98 4.71 7.15 27.11
CA PHE A 98 3.33 6.61 27.08
C PHE A 98 2.88 5.93 28.38
N ASN A 99 3.16 6.56 29.52
CA ASN A 99 2.88 6.02 30.86
C ASN A 99 3.72 4.77 31.23
N SER A 100 4.81 4.51 30.53
CA SER A 100 5.75 3.46 30.92
C SER A 100 6.29 3.73 32.33
N VAL A 101 6.62 4.98 32.64
CA VAL A 101 7.02 5.43 33.98
C VAL A 101 6.18 6.62 34.39
N LEU A 102 5.66 6.60 35.64
CA LEU A 102 4.97 7.71 36.26
C LEU A 102 5.74 8.16 37.50
N GLY A 103 6.05 9.45 37.60
CA GLY A 103 6.75 10.02 38.72
C GLY A 103 6.10 11.31 39.23
N GLN A 104 6.29 11.62 40.49
CA GLN A 104 5.84 12.86 41.11
C GLN A 104 7.03 13.68 41.63
N VAL A 105 7.02 14.98 41.36
CA VAL A 105 8.02 15.90 41.89
C VAL A 105 7.83 16.04 43.40
N THR A 106 8.82 15.58 44.17
CA THR A 106 8.79 15.60 45.66
C THR A 106 9.74 16.61 46.27
N ASN A 107 10.73 17.08 45.51
CA ASN A 107 11.69 18.11 46.00
C ASN A 107 12.21 18.91 44.81
N LEU A 108 12.50 20.20 45.06
CA LEU A 108 13.10 21.13 44.11
C LEU A 108 14.32 21.78 44.70
N GLN A 109 15.37 21.84 43.93
CA GLN A 109 16.65 22.51 44.25
C GLN A 109 17.10 23.35 43.03
N PRO A 110 17.97 24.36 43.16
CA PRO A 110 18.46 25.10 42.03
C PRO A 110 19.05 24.18 40.96
N GLY A 111 18.49 24.20 39.74
CA GLY A 111 18.92 23.37 38.61
C GLY A 111 18.62 21.87 38.76
N LYS A 112 17.76 21.46 39.71
CA LYS A 112 17.45 20.05 39.94
C LYS A 112 16.06 19.84 40.52
N ALA A 113 15.32 18.89 39.96
CA ALA A 113 14.10 18.37 40.53
C ALA A 113 14.27 16.89 40.94
N ILE A 114 13.64 16.47 42.01
CA ILE A 114 13.66 15.07 42.46
C ILE A 114 12.25 14.47 42.26
N LEU A 115 12.21 13.45 41.42
CA LEU A 115 11.01 12.64 41.16
C LEU A 115 11.00 11.41 42.08
N ARG A 116 9.87 11.14 42.73
CA ARG A 116 9.56 9.82 43.27
C ARG A 116 8.83 9.03 42.20
N ILE A 117 9.33 7.86 41.87
CA ILE A 117 8.69 6.96 40.92
C ILE A 117 7.50 6.27 41.55
N LEU A 118 6.30 6.49 41.00
CA LEU A 118 5.05 5.90 41.43
C LEU A 118 4.70 4.61 40.71
N ASN A 119 5.02 4.57 39.38
CA ASN A 119 4.92 3.38 38.57
C ASN A 119 6.25 3.20 37.84
N GLY A 120 6.89 2.06 38.03
CA GLY A 120 8.18 1.73 37.46
C GLY A 120 8.06 1.21 36.04
N GLY A 121 9.15 1.33 35.26
CA GLY A 121 9.21 0.88 33.89
C GLY A 121 10.54 1.24 33.22
N SER A 122 10.64 0.98 31.92
CA SER A 122 11.83 1.30 31.14
C SER A 122 11.84 2.76 30.69
N ILE A 123 12.99 3.42 30.84
CA ILE A 123 13.26 4.74 30.26
C ILE A 123 14.35 4.60 29.20
N GLY A 124 14.12 5.20 28.03
CA GLY A 124 15.09 5.29 26.95
C GLY A 124 15.47 6.73 26.61
N MET A 125 16.42 6.90 25.73
CA MET A 125 16.83 8.17 25.15
C MET A 125 15.71 8.75 24.25
N ASN A 126 15.59 10.08 24.23
CA ASN A 126 14.63 10.82 23.37
C ASN A 126 13.14 10.43 23.55
N LYS A 127 12.77 10.02 24.77
CA LYS A 127 11.40 9.62 25.10
C LYS A 127 10.57 10.82 25.54
N ALA A 128 9.34 10.89 25.05
CA ALA A 128 8.42 11.98 25.38
C ALA A 128 8.05 12.00 26.87
N ILE A 129 7.95 13.21 27.44
CA ILE A 129 7.51 13.46 28.80
C ILE A 129 6.28 14.37 28.76
N THR A 130 5.19 13.93 29.36
CA THR A 130 4.00 14.75 29.58
C THR A 130 3.95 15.16 31.05
N ILE A 131 3.65 16.41 31.33
CA ILE A 131 3.47 16.96 32.67
C ILE A 131 1.97 17.28 32.81
N ASP A 132 1.39 17.05 33.98
CA ASP A 132 -0.04 17.25 34.28
C ASP A 132 -0.50 18.72 34.28
N ARG A 133 0.36 19.64 33.88
CA ARG A 133 0.06 21.05 33.62
C ARG A 133 0.86 21.59 32.46
N ASP A 134 0.38 22.67 31.87
CA ASP A 134 1.01 23.29 30.71
C ASP A 134 2.29 24.02 31.08
N ILE A 135 3.36 23.74 30.33
CA ILE A 135 4.62 24.50 30.33
C ILE A 135 4.81 25.07 28.94
N LYS A 136 4.84 26.39 28.81
CA LYS A 136 5.06 27.04 27.52
C LYS A 136 6.48 26.71 27.02
N LEU A 137 6.55 26.05 25.89
CA LEU A 137 7.77 25.71 25.15
C LEU A 137 7.91 26.59 23.91
N PRO A 138 9.13 26.83 23.40
CA PRO A 138 9.31 27.38 22.07
C PRO A 138 8.70 26.42 21.02
N PRO A 139 7.97 26.94 20.00
CA PRO A 139 7.31 26.09 19.01
C PRO A 139 8.30 25.34 18.11
N LEU A 140 9.51 25.87 17.97
CA LEU A 140 10.56 25.29 17.12
C LEU A 140 11.84 25.12 17.92
N THR A 141 12.48 23.97 17.76
CA THR A 141 13.81 23.71 18.33
C THR A 141 14.92 24.40 17.49
N THR A 142 16.10 24.52 18.02
CA THR A 142 17.28 25.01 17.26
C THR A 142 17.53 24.13 16.01
N LYS A 143 17.28 22.81 16.13
CA LYS A 143 17.39 21.85 15.04
C LYS A 143 16.31 22.11 13.98
N ASP A 144 15.07 22.36 14.39
CA ASP A 144 13.97 22.69 13.47
C ASP A 144 14.30 23.95 12.65
N ILE A 145 14.75 25.01 13.31
CA ILE A 145 15.14 26.26 12.64
C ILE A 145 16.25 26.03 11.60
N ALA A 146 17.27 25.24 11.96
CA ALA A 146 18.33 24.88 11.02
C ALA A 146 17.82 24.04 9.83
N ALA A 147 16.99 23.04 10.10
CA ALA A 147 16.41 22.18 9.09
C ALA A 147 15.45 22.94 8.14
N ILE A 148 14.62 23.83 8.69
CA ILE A 148 13.72 24.69 7.90
C ILE A 148 14.54 25.60 6.97
N LYS A 149 15.57 26.26 7.48
CA LYS A 149 16.46 27.11 6.66
C LYS A 149 17.14 26.34 5.53
N LEU A 150 17.61 25.11 5.81
CA LEU A 150 18.16 24.23 4.78
C LEU A 150 17.08 23.83 3.76
N GLY A 151 15.89 23.45 4.23
CA GLY A 151 14.75 23.11 3.38
C GLY A 151 14.36 24.23 2.42
N ILE A 152 14.28 25.47 2.92
CA ILE A 152 14.01 26.66 2.09
C ILE A 152 15.09 26.83 1.02
N LYS A 153 16.38 26.75 1.41
CA LYS A 153 17.51 26.82 0.47
C LYS A 153 17.41 25.75 -0.62
N MET A 154 16.92 24.57 -0.27
CA MET A 154 16.69 23.47 -1.20
C MET A 154 15.35 23.56 -1.94
N GLY A 155 14.53 24.60 -1.74
CA GLY A 155 13.27 24.83 -2.44
C GLY A 155 12.10 23.94 -1.96
N ILE A 156 12.15 23.47 -0.71
CA ILE A 156 10.99 22.81 -0.06
C ILE A 156 9.87 23.87 0.13
N LYS A 157 8.64 23.42 -0.06
CA LYS A 157 7.44 24.28 -0.02
C LYS A 157 6.39 23.82 1.01
N TYR A 158 6.60 22.72 1.68
CA TYR A 158 5.69 22.18 2.69
C TYR A 158 6.41 21.96 3.98
N PHE A 159 5.89 22.52 5.08
CA PHE A 159 6.44 22.39 6.42
C PHE A 159 5.32 22.04 7.39
N ALA A 160 5.54 21.04 8.24
CA ALA A 160 4.60 20.69 9.28
C ALA A 160 5.12 21.20 10.63
N LEU A 161 4.25 21.89 11.36
CA LEU A 161 4.49 22.41 12.70
C LEU A 161 3.92 21.44 13.73
N SER A 162 4.80 20.67 14.39
CA SER A 162 4.41 19.76 15.47
C SER A 162 4.06 20.52 16.74
N PHE A 163 3.08 20.02 17.48
CA PHE A 163 2.62 20.58 18.75
C PHE A 163 2.29 22.07 18.70
N ALA A 164 1.52 22.47 17.67
CA ALA A 164 1.04 23.84 17.59
C ALA A 164 0.10 24.15 18.78
N HIS A 165 0.54 25.03 19.67
CA HIS A 165 -0.21 25.42 20.87
C HIS A 165 -1.09 26.66 20.64
N SER A 166 -0.67 27.56 19.74
CA SER A 166 -1.32 28.84 19.53
C SER A 166 -1.11 29.38 18.12
N GLU A 167 -1.88 30.42 17.73
CA GLU A 167 -1.69 31.14 16.48
C GLU A 167 -0.30 31.79 16.39
N SER A 168 0.29 32.22 17.53
CA SER A 168 1.64 32.80 17.55
C SER A 168 2.73 31.82 17.16
N ASP A 169 2.54 30.53 17.40
CA ASP A 169 3.49 29.48 16.98
C ASP A 169 3.48 29.33 15.45
N VAL A 170 2.29 29.46 14.85
CA VAL A 170 2.15 29.46 13.39
C VAL A 170 2.76 30.71 12.77
N ASP A 171 2.57 31.87 13.41
CA ASP A 171 3.17 33.14 12.96
C ASP A 171 4.71 33.04 13.02
N GLU A 172 5.30 32.49 14.10
CA GLU A 172 6.77 32.29 14.22
C GLU A 172 7.30 31.39 13.09
N MET A 173 6.58 30.31 12.76
CA MET A 173 6.95 29.47 11.63
C MET A 173 6.79 30.20 10.29
N ARG A 174 5.71 30.99 10.13
CA ARG A 174 5.44 31.80 8.94
C ARG A 174 6.54 32.81 8.66
N ASP A 175 7.08 33.43 9.71
CA ASP A 175 8.22 34.36 9.58
C ASP A 175 9.47 33.67 9.02
N LEU A 176 9.65 32.38 9.25
CA LEU A 176 10.75 31.61 8.70
C LEU A 176 10.50 31.11 7.28
N VAL A 177 9.28 30.59 7.00
CA VAL A 177 8.99 29.88 5.74
C VAL A 177 8.39 30.75 4.65
N GLY A 178 7.98 31.99 4.98
CA GLY A 178 7.35 32.92 4.02
C GLY A 178 6.07 32.36 3.43
N ASP A 179 5.95 32.36 2.10
CA ASP A 179 4.77 31.91 1.36
C ASP A 179 4.67 30.38 1.22
N SER A 180 5.51 29.60 1.89
CA SER A 180 5.42 28.12 1.87
C SER A 180 4.24 27.64 2.67
N ASN A 181 3.76 26.41 2.37
CA ASN A 181 2.61 25.81 3.04
C ASN A 181 2.97 25.36 4.46
N ILE A 182 2.18 25.76 5.43
CA ILE A 182 2.27 25.33 6.83
C ILE A 182 1.12 24.38 7.15
N ILE A 183 1.47 23.16 7.57
CA ILE A 183 0.54 22.14 8.06
C ILE A 183 0.69 22.09 9.57
N SER A 184 -0.22 22.73 10.33
CA SER A 184 -0.16 22.69 11.79
C SER A 184 -0.75 21.39 12.32
N LYS A 185 -0.04 20.77 13.27
CA LYS A 185 -0.44 19.47 13.85
C LYS A 185 -1.14 19.71 15.19
N ILE A 186 -2.36 19.17 15.29
CA ILE A 186 -3.16 19.18 16.53
C ILE A 186 -2.88 17.87 17.26
N GLU A 187 -2.07 17.97 18.32
CA GLU A 187 -1.46 16.84 19.02
C GLU A 187 -1.57 16.93 20.55
N CYS A 188 -2.10 18.04 21.08
CA CYS A 188 -2.16 18.36 22.50
C CYS A 188 -3.42 19.15 22.87
N ASN A 189 -3.68 19.28 24.16
CA ASN A 189 -4.85 20.02 24.70
C ASN A 189 -4.84 21.49 24.27
N MET A 190 -3.70 22.16 24.37
CA MET A 190 -3.59 23.57 23.97
C MET A 190 -3.93 23.76 22.48
N GLY A 191 -3.50 22.84 21.62
CA GLY A 191 -3.85 22.85 20.19
C GLY A 191 -5.35 22.67 19.95
N LEU A 192 -6.04 21.87 20.79
CA LEU A 192 -7.49 21.72 20.74
C LEU A 192 -8.22 22.98 21.20
N GLU A 193 -7.77 23.61 22.27
CA GLU A 193 -8.36 24.83 22.82
C GLU A 193 -8.22 26.00 21.82
N ASN A 194 -7.09 26.10 21.15
CA ASN A 194 -6.79 27.18 20.19
C ASN A 194 -7.01 26.77 18.72
N LEU A 195 -7.75 25.67 18.47
CA LEU A 195 -7.95 25.08 17.16
C LEU A 195 -8.36 26.07 16.08
N VAL A 196 -9.32 26.94 16.39
CA VAL A 196 -9.87 27.91 15.42
C VAL A 196 -8.81 28.93 14.97
N ASP A 197 -8.05 29.47 15.91
CA ASP A 197 -7.08 30.52 15.60
C ASP A 197 -5.80 29.94 14.95
N ILE A 198 -5.36 28.76 15.36
CA ILE A 198 -4.32 27.99 14.67
C ILE A 198 -4.76 27.71 13.22
N THR A 199 -6.00 27.23 13.01
CA THR A 199 -6.51 26.91 11.66
C THR A 199 -6.55 28.11 10.75
N LYS A 200 -6.96 29.27 11.23
CA LYS A 200 -6.99 30.50 10.42
C LYS A 200 -5.63 30.91 9.88
N LYS A 201 -4.57 30.68 10.65
CA LYS A 201 -3.17 31.04 10.31
C LYS A 201 -2.47 29.97 9.46
N SER A 202 -2.92 28.74 9.54
CA SER A 202 -2.36 27.59 8.83
C SER A 202 -2.91 27.47 7.40
N ASP A 203 -2.19 26.77 6.54
CA ASP A 203 -2.67 26.38 5.21
C ASP A 203 -3.47 25.07 5.28
N ALA A 204 -3.08 24.17 6.15
CA ALA A 204 -3.79 22.93 6.45
C ALA A 204 -3.58 22.48 7.90
N ILE A 205 -4.43 21.57 8.37
CA ILE A 205 -4.34 20.96 9.70
C ILE A 205 -4.08 19.47 9.54
N LEU A 206 -3.23 18.92 10.39
CA LEU A 206 -3.03 17.48 10.55
C LEU A 206 -3.42 17.05 11.96
N ILE A 207 -4.27 16.05 12.06
CA ILE A 207 -4.62 15.40 13.33
C ILE A 207 -3.68 14.23 13.54
N ASP A 208 -2.77 14.34 14.52
CA ASP A 208 -1.93 13.22 14.92
C ASP A 208 -2.57 12.49 16.10
N ARG A 209 -3.24 11.37 15.82
CA ARG A 209 -4.03 10.63 16.81
C ARG A 209 -3.15 9.98 17.87
N GLY A 210 -1.94 9.58 17.51
CA GLY A 210 -1.00 8.96 18.43
C GLY A 210 -0.57 9.92 19.53
N ASP A 211 -0.11 11.10 19.15
CA ASP A 211 0.33 12.11 20.12
C ASP A 211 -0.86 12.69 20.91
N LEU A 212 -1.99 12.96 20.26
CA LEU A 212 -3.19 13.44 20.92
C LEU A 212 -3.70 12.48 22.00
N SER A 213 -3.56 11.16 21.79
CA SER A 213 -3.96 10.14 22.77
C SER A 213 -3.10 10.07 24.04
N ARG A 214 -2.01 10.85 24.11
CA ARG A 214 -1.18 10.99 25.31
C ARG A 214 -1.83 11.91 26.34
N GLU A 215 -2.58 12.90 25.87
CA GLU A 215 -3.24 13.90 26.73
C GLU A 215 -4.76 13.71 26.82
N GLN A 216 -5.33 13.01 25.85
CA GLN A 216 -6.77 12.72 25.81
C GLN A 216 -7.03 11.22 25.99
N PRO A 217 -8.06 10.82 26.77
CA PRO A 217 -8.49 9.43 26.84
C PRO A 217 -8.77 8.86 25.46
N ILE A 218 -8.32 7.63 25.20
CA ILE A 218 -8.37 7.00 23.87
C ILE A 218 -9.81 6.92 23.32
N GLU A 219 -10.80 6.73 24.18
CA GLU A 219 -12.22 6.70 23.82
C GLU A 219 -12.75 8.04 23.32
N ARG A 220 -12.04 9.14 23.59
CA ARG A 220 -12.40 10.48 23.10
C ARG A 220 -11.81 10.80 21.72
N ILE A 221 -10.78 10.09 21.30
CA ILE A 221 -10.09 10.37 20.02
C ILE A 221 -11.06 10.39 18.82
N PRO A 222 -11.99 9.44 18.66
CA PRO A 222 -12.92 9.46 17.52
C PRO A 222 -13.82 10.71 17.49
N ILE A 223 -14.30 11.19 18.64
CA ILE A 223 -15.14 12.38 18.68
C ILE A 223 -14.34 13.66 18.46
N LEU A 224 -13.10 13.70 18.99
CA LEU A 224 -12.18 14.82 18.77
C LEU A 224 -11.77 14.93 17.29
N GLN A 225 -11.44 13.82 16.64
CA GLN A 225 -11.18 13.77 15.20
C GLN A 225 -12.34 14.38 14.40
N LYS A 226 -13.58 13.99 14.70
CA LYS A 226 -14.77 14.54 14.03
C LYS A 226 -14.96 16.03 14.32
N TYR A 227 -14.72 16.46 15.55
CA TYR A 227 -14.81 17.86 15.93
C TYR A 227 -13.78 18.72 15.19
N ILE A 228 -12.51 18.30 15.19
CA ILE A 228 -11.42 19.00 14.49
C ILE A 228 -11.73 19.04 13.00
N THR A 229 -12.04 17.90 12.38
CA THR A 229 -12.33 17.81 10.94
C THR A 229 -13.43 18.78 10.52
N ARG A 230 -14.58 18.79 11.23
CA ARG A 230 -15.70 19.68 10.94
C ARG A 230 -15.33 21.17 11.11
N THR A 231 -14.58 21.50 12.15
CA THR A 231 -14.14 22.88 12.42
C THR A 231 -13.21 23.37 11.33
N VAL A 232 -12.23 22.56 10.91
CA VAL A 232 -11.25 22.92 9.87
C VAL A 232 -11.93 23.09 8.52
N ILE A 233 -12.82 22.18 8.13
CA ILE A 233 -13.60 22.26 6.89
C ILE A 233 -14.49 23.51 6.88
N ALA A 234 -15.15 23.80 8.02
CA ALA A 234 -16.00 24.99 8.13
C ALA A 234 -15.21 26.30 7.96
N LEU A 235 -13.92 26.30 8.24
CA LEU A 235 -13.00 27.41 8.01
C LEU A 235 -12.38 27.42 6.60
N GLY A 236 -12.76 26.48 5.73
CA GLY A 236 -12.29 26.39 4.35
C GLY A 236 -10.85 25.90 4.21
N LYS A 237 -10.34 25.15 5.21
CA LYS A 237 -8.98 24.62 5.20
C LYS A 237 -8.97 23.10 5.00
N GLU A 238 -7.84 22.57 4.49
CA GLU A 238 -7.62 21.14 4.35
C GLU A 238 -7.31 20.50 5.69
N VAL A 239 -7.74 19.25 5.88
CA VAL A 239 -7.48 18.45 7.08
C VAL A 239 -6.96 17.06 6.70
N TYR A 240 -5.88 16.68 7.35
CA TYR A 240 -5.24 15.38 7.22
C TYR A 240 -5.32 14.60 8.54
N VAL A 241 -5.32 13.27 8.44
CA VAL A 241 -5.29 12.38 9.61
C VAL A 241 -4.08 11.47 9.51
N ALA A 242 -3.32 11.39 10.60
CA ALA A 242 -2.12 10.60 10.73
C ALA A 242 -2.21 9.60 11.89
N THR A 243 -1.29 8.65 11.87
CA THR A 243 -0.99 7.63 12.88
C THR A 243 -2.09 6.59 13.11
N ASN A 244 -1.66 5.38 13.38
CA ASN A 244 -2.49 4.20 13.68
C ASN A 244 -3.58 3.91 12.61
N LEU A 245 -3.29 4.20 11.33
CA LEU A 245 -4.21 3.92 10.23
C LEU A 245 -4.19 2.44 9.84
N LEU A 246 -2.99 1.87 9.68
CA LEU A 246 -2.74 0.47 9.29
C LEU A 246 -1.62 -0.11 10.16
N GLU A 247 -1.66 0.11 11.47
CA GLU A 247 -0.59 -0.26 12.40
C GLU A 247 -0.23 -1.75 12.34
N SER A 248 -1.24 -2.63 12.16
CA SER A 248 -1.00 -4.06 11.98
C SER A 248 -0.13 -4.37 10.75
N MET A 249 -0.15 -3.50 9.73
CA MET A 249 0.65 -3.67 8.52
C MET A 249 2.12 -3.29 8.69
N VAL A 250 2.55 -2.80 9.84
CA VAL A 250 3.97 -2.72 10.19
C VAL A 250 4.59 -4.13 10.17
N ALA A 251 3.87 -5.13 10.68
CA ALA A 251 4.33 -6.51 10.79
C ALA A 251 3.56 -7.52 9.91
N SER A 252 2.37 -7.16 9.41
CA SER A 252 1.49 -8.03 8.61
C SER A 252 1.30 -7.49 7.19
N PRO A 253 1.21 -8.33 6.15
CA PRO A 253 0.95 -7.89 4.78
C PRO A 253 -0.50 -7.43 4.55
N THR A 254 -1.41 -7.66 5.50
CA THR A 254 -2.84 -7.31 5.39
C THR A 254 -3.32 -6.63 6.67
N PRO A 255 -4.22 -5.62 6.55
CA PRO A 255 -4.78 -4.93 7.68
C PRO A 255 -5.85 -5.75 8.39
N THR A 256 -6.22 -5.31 9.59
CA THR A 256 -7.43 -5.75 10.28
C THR A 256 -8.68 -5.11 9.69
N ARG A 257 -9.86 -5.73 9.92
CA ARG A 257 -11.14 -5.14 9.52
C ARG A 257 -11.43 -3.82 10.25
N ALA A 258 -10.94 -3.68 11.49
CA ALA A 258 -11.10 -2.45 12.28
C ALA A 258 -10.36 -1.28 11.63
N GLU A 259 -9.12 -1.48 11.18
CA GLU A 259 -8.32 -0.46 10.48
C GLU A 259 -8.95 -0.04 9.14
N VAL A 260 -9.44 -1.00 8.36
CA VAL A 260 -10.15 -0.71 7.11
C VAL A 260 -11.40 0.12 7.37
N ASN A 261 -12.17 -0.22 8.41
CA ASN A 261 -13.36 0.51 8.80
C ASN A 261 -13.02 1.91 9.34
N ASP A 262 -11.94 2.06 10.10
CA ASP A 262 -11.47 3.34 10.61
C ASP A 262 -11.10 4.29 9.46
N ILE A 263 -10.28 3.83 8.51
CA ILE A 263 -9.91 4.62 7.32
C ILE A 263 -11.16 5.04 6.53
N TYR A 264 -12.08 4.10 6.30
CA TYR A 264 -13.30 4.39 5.54
C TYR A 264 -14.17 5.46 6.25
N ASN A 265 -14.37 5.33 7.57
CA ASN A 265 -15.11 6.33 8.34
C ASN A 265 -14.38 7.69 8.38
N THR A 266 -13.06 7.69 8.48
CA THR A 266 -12.23 8.90 8.42
C THR A 266 -12.43 9.65 7.09
N LEU A 267 -12.42 8.94 5.96
CA LEU A 267 -12.73 9.51 4.65
C LEU A 267 -14.18 10.05 4.58
N THR A 268 -15.13 9.31 5.15
CA THR A 268 -16.56 9.72 5.22
C THR A 268 -16.76 10.97 6.08
N ASP A 269 -15.92 11.21 7.08
CA ASP A 269 -15.92 12.44 7.88
C ASP A 269 -15.46 13.67 7.06
N GLY A 270 -14.90 13.47 5.86
CA GLY A 270 -14.57 14.53 4.89
C GLY A 270 -13.11 14.99 4.93
N VAL A 271 -12.18 14.19 5.47
CA VAL A 271 -10.75 14.56 5.46
C VAL A 271 -10.18 14.60 4.04
N ASN A 272 -9.25 15.51 3.80
CA ASN A 272 -8.61 15.72 2.50
C ASN A 272 -7.45 14.75 2.23
N GLY A 273 -6.91 14.12 3.28
CA GLY A 273 -5.82 13.16 3.11
C GLY A 273 -5.52 12.31 4.34
N LEU A 274 -4.83 11.21 4.09
CA LEU A 274 -4.39 10.23 5.07
C LEU A 274 -2.87 10.14 5.05
N VAL A 275 -2.24 10.12 6.23
CA VAL A 275 -0.79 10.12 6.36
C VAL A 275 -0.33 8.85 7.06
N LEU A 276 0.33 7.97 6.31
CA LEU A 276 1.01 6.80 6.85
C LEU A 276 2.29 7.22 7.60
N ALA A 277 2.60 6.56 8.68
CA ALA A 277 3.75 6.84 9.55
C ALA A 277 4.65 5.60 9.69
N ALA A 278 4.51 4.83 10.76
CA ALA A 278 5.32 3.64 11.03
C ALA A 278 5.21 2.60 9.90
N GLU A 279 4.04 2.48 9.28
CA GLU A 279 3.74 1.55 8.21
C GLU A 279 4.69 1.70 7.00
N THR A 280 5.13 2.94 6.74
CA THR A 280 6.02 3.26 5.61
C THR A 280 7.46 3.58 6.04
N ALA A 281 7.68 3.95 7.31
CA ALA A 281 9.00 4.33 7.83
C ALA A 281 9.81 3.11 8.30
N ILE A 282 9.18 2.20 9.04
CA ILE A 282 9.82 1.02 9.65
C ILE A 282 9.10 -0.29 9.36
N GLY A 283 7.92 -0.22 8.72
CA GLY A 283 7.11 -1.40 8.40
C GLY A 283 7.75 -2.31 7.37
N ASN A 284 7.44 -3.60 7.47
CA ASN A 284 7.90 -4.62 6.52
C ASN A 284 7.12 -4.59 5.18
N PHE A 285 5.98 -3.90 5.14
CA PHE A 285 5.05 -3.93 3.99
C PHE A 285 4.61 -2.53 3.51
N PRO A 286 5.56 -1.57 3.29
CA PRO A 286 5.22 -0.18 2.99
C PRO A 286 4.44 -0.01 1.69
N LEU A 287 4.73 -0.80 0.66
CA LEU A 287 4.00 -0.75 -0.61
C LEU A 287 2.57 -1.28 -0.49
N GLN A 288 2.37 -2.35 0.28
CA GLN A 288 1.06 -2.93 0.53
C GLN A 288 0.17 -1.97 1.35
N ALA A 289 0.74 -1.33 2.39
CA ALA A 289 0.04 -0.32 3.17
C ALA A 289 -0.39 0.88 2.30
N THR A 290 0.51 1.42 1.49
CA THR A 290 0.20 2.50 0.53
C THR A 290 -0.91 2.09 -0.45
N LYS A 291 -0.82 0.88 -1.00
CA LYS A 291 -1.82 0.35 -1.94
C LYS A 291 -3.19 0.15 -1.28
N MET A 292 -3.21 -0.26 0.00
CA MET A 292 -4.45 -0.42 0.77
C MET A 292 -5.15 0.91 0.93
N VAL A 293 -4.45 1.96 1.39
CA VAL A 293 -5.02 3.31 1.50
C VAL A 293 -5.54 3.81 0.15
N ALA A 294 -4.74 3.71 -0.92
CA ALA A 294 -5.16 4.12 -2.26
C ALA A 294 -6.41 3.36 -2.75
N SER A 295 -6.51 2.08 -2.41
CA SER A 295 -7.69 1.27 -2.74
C SER A 295 -8.94 1.71 -1.98
N LEU A 296 -8.80 2.03 -0.68
CA LEU A 296 -9.91 2.50 0.15
C LEU A 296 -10.42 3.87 -0.30
N ILE A 297 -9.51 4.79 -0.65
CA ILE A 297 -9.87 6.09 -1.25
C ILE A 297 -10.70 5.87 -2.54
N LYS A 298 -10.23 5.02 -3.45
CA LYS A 298 -10.96 4.70 -4.68
C LYS A 298 -12.32 4.04 -4.44
N GLN A 299 -12.47 3.24 -3.39
CA GLN A 299 -13.78 2.66 -3.04
C GLN A 299 -14.72 3.73 -2.49
N HIS A 300 -14.22 4.60 -1.60
CA HIS A 300 -14.98 5.71 -1.06
C HIS A 300 -15.46 6.68 -2.16
N GLU A 301 -14.60 7.05 -3.11
CA GLU A 301 -14.96 7.89 -4.26
C GLU A 301 -16.08 7.28 -5.13
N LYS A 302 -16.09 5.96 -5.31
CA LYS A 302 -17.13 5.26 -6.08
C LYS A 302 -18.49 5.23 -5.38
N GLU A 303 -18.54 5.28 -4.06
CA GLU A 303 -19.78 5.25 -3.29
C GLU A 303 -20.56 6.56 -3.37
N ILE A 304 -19.88 7.66 -3.70
CA ILE A 304 -20.50 8.96 -3.98
C ILE A 304 -21.33 8.91 -5.28
N LEU A 305 -21.13 7.89 -6.13
CA LEU A 305 -21.92 7.67 -7.34
C LEU A 305 -23.19 6.84 -7.01
N PRO A 306 -24.36 7.12 -7.66
CA PRO A 306 -25.62 6.45 -7.33
C PRO A 306 -25.48 4.92 -7.41
N TYR A 307 -26.10 4.25 -6.44
CA TYR A 307 -26.15 2.80 -6.22
C TYR A 307 -26.29 2.04 -7.54
N ASN A 308 -25.20 1.45 -8.01
CA ASN A 308 -25.21 0.67 -9.24
C ASN A 308 -25.07 -0.83 -8.88
N GLN A 309 -25.88 -1.68 -9.50
CA GLN A 309 -25.88 -3.15 -9.30
C GLN A 309 -24.51 -3.85 -9.46
N HIS A 310 -23.48 -3.10 -9.88
CA HIS A 310 -22.10 -3.58 -9.99
C HIS A 310 -21.32 -3.59 -8.67
N PHE A 311 -21.88 -3.05 -7.59
CA PHE A 311 -21.22 -2.99 -6.26
C PHE A 311 -20.91 -4.39 -5.69
N PHE A 312 -21.68 -5.40 -6.06
CA PHE A 312 -21.51 -6.78 -5.58
C PHE A 312 -20.67 -7.69 -6.48
N LYS A 313 -20.12 -7.19 -7.58
CA LYS A 313 -19.12 -7.97 -8.32
C LYS A 313 -17.88 -8.15 -7.45
N LYS A 314 -17.40 -9.41 -7.33
CA LYS A 314 -16.13 -9.72 -6.66
C LYS A 314 -15.05 -8.76 -7.14
N THR A 315 -14.74 -7.76 -6.33
CA THR A 315 -13.54 -6.96 -6.53
C THR A 315 -12.33 -7.84 -6.23
N PRO A 316 -11.34 -7.91 -7.11
CA PRO A 316 -10.09 -8.60 -6.81
C PRO A 316 -9.51 -8.04 -5.51
N MET A 317 -8.97 -8.90 -4.66
CA MET A 317 -8.28 -8.47 -3.45
C MET A 317 -7.22 -7.43 -3.80
N SER A 318 -7.21 -6.34 -3.05
CA SER A 318 -6.49 -5.09 -3.34
C SER A 318 -4.97 -5.21 -3.54
N SER A 319 -4.34 -6.31 -3.12
CA SER A 319 -2.90 -6.52 -3.25
C SER A 319 -2.46 -7.15 -4.57
N LEU A 320 -3.33 -7.89 -5.26
CA LEU A 320 -2.96 -8.56 -6.51
C LEU A 320 -3.25 -7.68 -7.72
N VAL A 321 -2.31 -7.63 -8.65
CA VAL A 321 -2.55 -7.10 -10.01
C VAL A 321 -3.67 -7.93 -10.65
N SER A 322 -4.60 -7.26 -11.32
CA SER A 322 -5.66 -7.96 -12.06
C SER A 322 -5.06 -8.92 -13.10
N PRO A 323 -5.70 -10.06 -13.39
CA PRO A 323 -5.26 -10.91 -14.49
C PRO A 323 -5.21 -10.13 -15.80
N HIS A 324 -4.30 -10.51 -16.69
CA HIS A 324 -4.22 -9.91 -18.01
C HIS A 324 -5.57 -10.02 -18.73
N GLY A 325 -6.05 -8.89 -19.24
CA GLY A 325 -7.36 -8.81 -19.90
C GLY A 325 -8.57 -8.83 -18.97
N GLY A 326 -8.41 -8.76 -17.64
CA GLY A 326 -9.49 -8.68 -16.67
C GLY A 326 -9.66 -9.92 -15.81
N ASP A 327 -10.67 -10.73 -16.06
CA ASP A 327 -10.95 -11.91 -15.24
C ASP A 327 -10.06 -13.11 -15.61
N LEU A 328 -9.64 -13.89 -14.60
CA LEU A 328 -8.92 -15.14 -14.83
C LEU A 328 -9.86 -16.18 -15.44
N VAL A 329 -9.49 -16.69 -16.60
CA VAL A 329 -10.21 -17.78 -17.24
C VAL A 329 -10.06 -19.06 -16.40
N ASN A 330 -11.16 -19.77 -16.19
CA ASN A 330 -11.19 -21.08 -15.56
C ASN A 330 -12.32 -21.88 -16.21
N GLN A 331 -11.98 -22.80 -17.07
CA GLN A 331 -12.93 -23.58 -17.89
C GLN A 331 -12.80 -25.08 -17.61
N LYS A 332 -12.60 -25.45 -16.34
CA LYS A 332 -12.63 -26.86 -15.94
C LYS A 332 -14.06 -27.39 -15.88
N ILE A 333 -14.29 -28.57 -16.47
CA ILE A 333 -15.56 -29.27 -16.46
C ILE A 333 -15.33 -30.73 -16.04
N GLN A 334 -16.27 -31.34 -15.32
CA GLN A 334 -16.24 -32.76 -15.01
C GLN A 334 -16.76 -33.55 -16.21
N GLU A 335 -16.19 -34.74 -16.44
CA GLU A 335 -16.52 -35.58 -17.59
C GLU A 335 -18.02 -35.99 -17.60
N ASP A 336 -18.60 -36.26 -16.43
CA ASP A 336 -20.01 -36.57 -16.23
C ASP A 336 -20.98 -35.40 -16.50
N LYS A 337 -20.47 -34.19 -16.68
CA LYS A 337 -21.22 -32.99 -17.05
C LYS A 337 -21.24 -32.73 -18.56
N ILE A 338 -20.69 -33.63 -19.37
CA ILE A 338 -20.66 -33.50 -20.83
C ILE A 338 -21.86 -34.31 -21.41
N ASP A 339 -22.88 -33.59 -21.82
CA ASP A 339 -24.06 -34.24 -22.43
C ASP A 339 -23.69 -34.93 -23.73
N GLY A 340 -24.12 -36.21 -23.85
CA GLY A 340 -23.95 -37.02 -25.06
C GLY A 340 -22.48 -37.34 -25.38
N ILE A 341 -21.60 -37.44 -24.39
CA ILE A 341 -20.16 -37.65 -24.55
C ILE A 341 -19.80 -38.82 -25.47
N ASP A 342 -20.56 -39.92 -25.44
CA ASP A 342 -20.30 -41.11 -26.26
C ASP A 342 -20.59 -40.92 -27.75
N SER A 343 -21.43 -39.94 -28.10
CA SER A 343 -21.78 -39.60 -29.46
C SER A 343 -20.93 -38.50 -30.10
N LEU A 344 -20.05 -37.85 -29.32
CA LEU A 344 -19.21 -36.77 -29.78
C LEU A 344 -18.03 -37.31 -30.62
N ASN A 345 -17.65 -36.54 -31.65
CA ASN A 345 -16.43 -36.80 -32.38
C ASN A 345 -15.24 -36.75 -31.45
N ARG A 346 -14.27 -37.62 -31.71
CA ARG A 346 -12.98 -37.67 -30.97
C ARG A 346 -11.85 -37.36 -31.92
N TYR A 347 -11.07 -36.34 -31.57
CA TYR A 347 -9.85 -35.97 -32.27
C TYR A 347 -8.65 -36.37 -31.42
N GLN A 348 -7.84 -37.29 -31.91
CA GLN A 348 -6.57 -37.64 -31.28
C GLN A 348 -5.56 -36.52 -31.54
N ALA A 349 -5.47 -35.59 -30.61
CA ALA A 349 -4.69 -34.39 -30.77
C ALA A 349 -3.18 -34.62 -30.50
N PRO A 350 -2.29 -33.91 -31.20
CA PRO A 350 -0.90 -33.80 -30.85
C PRO A 350 -0.72 -33.28 -29.41
N LEU A 351 0.39 -33.63 -28.75
CA LEU A 351 0.66 -33.24 -27.37
C LEU A 351 0.63 -31.71 -27.18
N GLU A 352 1.18 -30.97 -28.12
CA GLU A 352 1.21 -29.50 -28.08
C GLU A 352 -0.19 -28.88 -28.08
N VAL A 353 -1.11 -29.45 -28.86
CA VAL A 353 -2.51 -28.98 -28.89
C VAL A 353 -3.18 -29.29 -27.53
N LEU A 354 -2.90 -30.45 -26.94
CA LEU A 354 -3.42 -30.76 -25.60
C LEU A 354 -2.82 -29.86 -24.53
N MET A 355 -1.55 -29.48 -24.64
CA MET A 355 -0.90 -28.50 -23.76
C MET A 355 -1.55 -27.13 -23.89
N ASP A 356 -1.76 -26.63 -25.12
CA ASP A 356 -2.44 -25.35 -25.33
C ASP A 356 -3.86 -25.37 -24.78
N ALA A 357 -4.60 -26.45 -25.01
CA ALA A 357 -5.95 -26.62 -24.48
C ALA A 357 -5.95 -26.63 -22.93
N GLU A 358 -4.95 -27.25 -22.31
CA GLU A 358 -4.79 -27.22 -20.85
C GLU A 358 -4.50 -25.79 -20.36
N GLN A 359 -3.56 -25.07 -20.98
CA GLN A 359 -3.19 -23.70 -20.59
C GLN A 359 -4.37 -22.73 -20.78
N ILE A 360 -5.19 -22.91 -21.81
CA ILE A 360 -6.45 -22.18 -21.98
C ILE A 360 -7.41 -22.51 -20.81
N GLY A 361 -7.62 -23.80 -20.54
CA GLY A 361 -8.60 -24.27 -19.56
C GLY A 361 -8.30 -23.90 -18.11
N ILE A 362 -7.01 -23.88 -17.71
CA ILE A 362 -6.57 -23.46 -16.37
C ILE A 362 -6.36 -21.94 -16.24
N GLY A 363 -6.40 -21.20 -17.38
CA GLY A 363 -6.32 -19.75 -17.42
C GLY A 363 -4.94 -19.14 -17.54
N THR A 364 -3.89 -19.92 -17.86
CA THR A 364 -2.56 -19.39 -18.12
C THR A 364 -2.57 -18.41 -19.29
N TYR A 365 -3.40 -18.70 -20.30
CA TYR A 365 -3.58 -17.87 -21.48
C TYR A 365 -4.73 -16.87 -21.35
N SER A 366 -5.14 -16.51 -20.13
CA SER A 366 -6.17 -15.46 -19.94
C SER A 366 -5.77 -14.17 -20.69
N PRO A 367 -6.69 -13.53 -21.40
CA PRO A 367 -8.15 -13.75 -21.42
C PRO A 367 -8.66 -14.74 -22.48
N ILE A 368 -7.79 -15.48 -23.14
CA ILE A 368 -8.16 -16.41 -24.21
C ILE A 368 -8.99 -17.58 -23.66
N GLN A 369 -10.14 -17.83 -24.27
CA GLN A 369 -11.08 -18.87 -23.84
C GLN A 369 -11.10 -20.10 -24.78
N GLY A 370 -10.33 -20.09 -25.84
CA GLY A 370 -10.30 -21.16 -26.81
C GLY A 370 -9.27 -20.93 -27.91
N PHE A 371 -9.24 -21.80 -28.90
CA PHE A 371 -8.43 -21.58 -30.08
C PHE A 371 -8.98 -20.43 -30.91
N MET A 372 -8.08 -19.54 -31.36
CA MET A 372 -8.41 -18.24 -31.96
C MET A 372 -9.15 -18.36 -33.29
N GLY A 373 -10.12 -17.46 -33.50
CA GLY A 373 -10.79 -17.23 -34.77
C GLY A 373 -10.02 -16.30 -35.71
N LYS A 374 -10.56 -16.10 -36.91
CA LYS A 374 -9.94 -15.25 -37.94
C LYS A 374 -9.65 -13.83 -37.49
N ALA A 375 -10.58 -13.22 -36.75
CA ALA A 375 -10.44 -11.83 -36.28
C ALA A 375 -9.26 -11.70 -35.33
N ASP A 376 -9.20 -12.55 -34.29
CA ASP A 376 -8.10 -12.55 -33.34
C ASP A 376 -6.74 -12.84 -33.99
N ILE A 377 -6.68 -13.88 -34.85
CA ILE A 377 -5.42 -14.22 -35.56
C ILE A 377 -4.93 -13.03 -36.38
N LYS A 378 -5.82 -12.39 -37.15
CA LYS A 378 -5.47 -11.21 -37.91
C LYS A 378 -4.95 -10.08 -37.04
N ALA A 379 -5.68 -9.73 -36.00
CA ALA A 379 -5.32 -8.64 -35.10
C ALA A 379 -4.00 -8.94 -34.36
N VAL A 380 -3.76 -10.18 -33.92
CA VAL A 380 -2.52 -10.60 -33.29
C VAL A 380 -1.33 -10.50 -34.26
N LEU A 381 -1.47 -10.95 -35.48
CA LEU A 381 -0.39 -10.92 -36.49
C LEU A 381 -0.09 -9.52 -37.03
N GLU A 382 -1.07 -8.60 -37.04
CA GLU A 382 -0.92 -7.24 -37.58
C GLU A 382 -0.65 -6.19 -36.51
N GLU A 383 -1.23 -6.33 -35.30
CA GLU A 383 -1.22 -5.28 -34.27
C GLU A 383 -0.73 -5.76 -32.90
N TYR A 384 -0.39 -7.04 -32.73
CA TYR A 384 -0.06 -7.65 -31.42
C TYR A 384 -1.16 -7.47 -30.36
N LYS A 385 -2.43 -7.56 -30.80
CA LYS A 385 -3.62 -7.45 -29.97
C LYS A 385 -4.65 -8.50 -30.36
N LEU A 386 -5.51 -8.88 -29.41
CA LEU A 386 -6.78 -9.56 -29.72
C LEU A 386 -7.75 -8.59 -30.39
N ASP A 387 -8.77 -9.09 -31.05
CA ASP A 387 -9.81 -8.28 -31.72
C ASP A 387 -10.50 -7.29 -30.77
N ASN A 388 -10.54 -7.60 -29.48
CA ASN A 388 -11.07 -6.71 -28.41
C ASN A 388 -10.05 -5.67 -27.91
N GLY A 389 -8.88 -5.55 -28.54
CA GLY A 389 -7.84 -4.56 -28.22
C GLY A 389 -6.87 -4.92 -27.10
N ILE A 390 -7.02 -6.09 -26.47
CA ILE A 390 -6.10 -6.56 -25.41
C ILE A 390 -4.78 -7.00 -26.05
N THR A 391 -3.65 -6.52 -25.52
CA THR A 391 -2.31 -6.88 -26.03
C THR A 391 -2.07 -8.38 -25.95
N TRP A 392 -1.71 -8.99 -27.08
CA TRP A 392 -1.39 -10.41 -27.18
C TRP A 392 -0.45 -10.66 -28.35
N SER A 393 0.65 -11.37 -28.14
CA SER A 393 1.76 -11.41 -29.11
C SER A 393 1.83 -12.67 -29.98
N LEU A 394 1.11 -13.74 -29.62
CA LEU A 394 1.22 -15.05 -30.30
C LEU A 394 -0.15 -15.63 -30.64
N PRO A 395 -0.39 -16.10 -31.88
CA PRO A 395 -1.58 -16.86 -32.20
C PRO A 395 -1.61 -18.20 -31.45
N ILE A 396 -2.75 -18.52 -30.85
CA ILE A 396 -3.02 -19.82 -30.24
C ILE A 396 -4.03 -20.55 -31.14
N VAL A 397 -3.57 -21.53 -31.88
CA VAL A 397 -4.31 -22.11 -33.00
C VAL A 397 -4.39 -23.63 -32.94
N LEU A 398 -5.51 -24.19 -33.38
CA LEU A 398 -5.70 -25.62 -33.64
C LEU A 398 -5.64 -25.84 -35.18
N GLN A 399 -4.51 -26.36 -35.65
CA GLN A 399 -4.28 -26.64 -37.08
C GLN A 399 -4.63 -28.09 -37.39
N VAL A 400 -5.43 -28.32 -38.43
CA VAL A 400 -5.90 -29.66 -38.84
C VAL A 400 -5.80 -29.87 -40.36
N THR A 401 -5.65 -31.14 -40.77
CA THR A 401 -5.64 -31.57 -42.17
C THR A 401 -7.06 -31.67 -42.77
N ASP A 402 -7.19 -31.81 -44.07
CA ASP A 402 -8.45 -32.03 -44.77
C ASP A 402 -9.20 -33.28 -44.25
N LYS A 403 -8.45 -34.31 -43.84
CA LYS A 403 -9.04 -35.54 -43.27
C LYS A 403 -9.58 -35.28 -41.85
N GLU A 404 -8.85 -34.61 -41.04
CA GLU A 404 -9.17 -34.33 -39.62
C GLU A 404 -10.28 -33.26 -39.51
N LYS A 405 -10.34 -32.31 -40.44
CA LYS A 405 -11.37 -31.29 -40.53
C LYS A 405 -12.79 -31.86 -40.40
N LYS A 406 -13.02 -33.09 -40.91
CA LYS A 406 -14.33 -33.75 -40.90
C LYS A 406 -14.85 -34.01 -39.47
N LEU A 407 -13.95 -34.00 -38.46
CA LEU A 407 -14.30 -34.18 -37.06
C LEU A 407 -14.82 -32.88 -36.41
N PHE A 408 -14.65 -31.75 -37.12
CA PHE A 408 -15.00 -30.43 -36.60
C PHE A 408 -16.05 -29.76 -37.52
N SER A 409 -17.15 -29.38 -36.95
CA SER A 409 -18.21 -28.65 -37.67
C SER A 409 -18.68 -27.48 -36.79
N PRO A 410 -18.89 -26.29 -37.36
CA PRO A 410 -19.40 -25.15 -36.58
C PRO A 410 -20.69 -25.52 -35.82
N ASN A 411 -20.80 -25.02 -34.60
CA ASN A 411 -21.88 -25.30 -33.64
C ASN A 411 -21.93 -26.75 -33.10
N ASN A 412 -20.94 -27.58 -33.39
CA ASN A 412 -20.80 -28.92 -32.82
C ASN A 412 -19.67 -28.96 -31.80
N ARG A 413 -19.65 -30.00 -31.00
CA ARG A 413 -18.61 -30.27 -29.98
C ARG A 413 -17.72 -31.41 -30.42
N THR A 414 -16.43 -31.34 -30.15
CA THR A 414 -15.43 -32.38 -30.41
C THR A 414 -14.55 -32.59 -29.18
N LEU A 415 -14.34 -33.85 -28.82
CA LEU A 415 -13.44 -34.23 -27.74
C LEU A 415 -11.97 -34.27 -28.23
N LEU A 416 -11.07 -33.63 -27.51
CA LEU A 416 -9.64 -33.71 -27.74
C LEU A 416 -9.07 -34.82 -26.83
N THR A 417 -8.46 -35.86 -27.42
CA THR A 417 -7.98 -37.04 -26.71
C THR A 417 -6.49 -37.26 -26.95
N ASP A 418 -5.86 -37.97 -26.03
CA ASP A 418 -4.48 -38.45 -26.20
C ASP A 418 -4.41 -39.74 -27.05
N LYS A 419 -3.20 -40.25 -27.24
CA LYS A 419 -2.95 -41.51 -27.96
C LYS A 419 -3.58 -42.74 -27.29
N LYS A 420 -3.97 -42.64 -26.02
CA LYS A 420 -4.65 -43.70 -25.25
C LYS A 420 -6.16 -43.48 -25.22
N ASN A 421 -6.68 -42.54 -25.99
CA ASN A 421 -8.08 -42.13 -26.04
C ASN A 421 -8.62 -41.57 -24.71
N ILE A 422 -7.73 -41.06 -23.84
CA ILE A 422 -8.12 -40.32 -22.64
C ILE A 422 -8.60 -38.95 -23.06
N ILE A 423 -9.79 -38.54 -22.58
CA ILE A 423 -10.36 -37.22 -22.86
C ILE A 423 -9.63 -36.16 -22.03
N HIS A 424 -8.98 -35.19 -22.71
CA HIS A 424 -8.34 -34.05 -22.05
C HIS A 424 -9.18 -32.79 -22.07
N SER A 425 -9.81 -32.51 -23.20
CA SER A 425 -10.61 -31.28 -23.38
C SER A 425 -11.78 -31.49 -24.30
N LEU A 426 -12.74 -30.60 -24.21
CA LEU A 426 -13.86 -30.45 -25.13
C LEU A 426 -13.72 -29.11 -25.84
N ILE A 427 -13.86 -29.09 -27.16
CA ILE A 427 -13.96 -27.85 -27.96
C ILE A 427 -15.41 -27.66 -28.45
N ASP A 428 -15.98 -26.51 -28.13
CA ASP A 428 -17.21 -26.02 -28.75
C ASP A 428 -16.84 -25.29 -30.03
N VAL A 429 -16.94 -25.94 -31.18
CA VAL A 429 -16.45 -25.44 -32.46
C VAL A 429 -17.28 -24.25 -32.93
N GLN A 430 -16.64 -23.10 -33.11
CA GLN A 430 -17.26 -21.87 -33.59
C GLN A 430 -17.06 -21.66 -35.09
N ASP A 431 -15.84 -21.91 -35.58
CA ASP A 431 -15.52 -21.76 -37.00
C ASP A 431 -14.43 -22.78 -37.43
N VAL A 432 -14.42 -23.13 -38.72
CA VAL A 432 -13.38 -23.94 -39.35
C VAL A 432 -13.04 -23.31 -40.70
N PHE A 433 -11.85 -22.73 -40.82
CA PHE A 433 -11.50 -21.92 -41.95
C PHE A 433 -10.12 -22.24 -42.51
N LYS A 434 -9.98 -22.04 -43.81
CA LYS A 434 -8.71 -22.17 -44.53
C LYS A 434 -7.91 -20.89 -44.36
N PHE A 435 -6.57 -21.00 -44.23
CA PHE A 435 -5.66 -19.87 -44.15
C PHE A 435 -4.55 -19.97 -45.16
N ASP A 436 -3.95 -18.82 -45.52
CA ASP A 436 -2.77 -18.77 -46.39
C ASP A 436 -1.51 -19.02 -45.53
N LYS A 437 -0.91 -20.21 -45.73
CA LYS A 437 0.30 -20.60 -44.97
C LYS A 437 1.45 -19.64 -45.16
N LYS A 438 1.70 -19.22 -46.42
CA LYS A 438 2.86 -18.37 -46.73
C LYS A 438 2.73 -16.99 -46.11
N GLU A 439 1.58 -16.36 -46.27
CA GLU A 439 1.31 -15.06 -45.64
C GLU A 439 1.36 -15.16 -44.11
N THR A 440 0.74 -16.19 -43.54
CA THR A 440 0.67 -16.41 -42.07
C THR A 440 2.06 -16.60 -41.48
N VAL A 441 2.93 -17.45 -42.03
CA VAL A 441 4.26 -17.69 -41.47
C VAL A 441 5.16 -16.45 -41.56
N ILE A 442 5.06 -15.66 -42.65
CA ILE A 442 5.82 -14.41 -42.79
C ILE A 442 5.40 -13.40 -41.71
N LYS A 443 4.09 -13.23 -41.49
CA LYS A 443 3.58 -12.32 -40.47
C LYS A 443 3.90 -12.82 -39.03
N TRP A 444 3.86 -14.14 -38.82
CA TRP A 444 4.07 -14.74 -37.52
C TRP A 444 5.54 -14.81 -37.10
N TYR A 445 6.42 -15.25 -38.04
CA TYR A 445 7.83 -15.54 -37.74
C TYR A 445 8.80 -14.57 -38.38
N SER A 446 8.32 -13.59 -39.15
CA SER A 446 9.12 -12.65 -39.95
C SER A 446 10.02 -13.33 -40.98
N THR A 447 9.73 -14.58 -41.31
CA THR A 447 10.50 -15.38 -42.32
C THR A 447 9.62 -16.51 -42.87
N ASP A 448 9.89 -16.97 -44.06
CA ASP A 448 9.32 -18.17 -44.68
C ASP A 448 10.35 -19.31 -44.79
N SER A 449 11.57 -19.14 -44.25
CA SER A 449 12.62 -20.17 -44.29
C SER A 449 12.20 -21.42 -43.51
N MET A 450 12.34 -22.56 -44.20
CA MET A 450 12.09 -23.89 -43.60
C MET A 450 13.09 -24.27 -42.48
N ASP A 451 14.20 -23.55 -42.38
CA ASP A 451 15.16 -23.72 -41.28
C ASP A 451 14.60 -23.23 -39.94
N HIS A 452 13.59 -22.36 -39.98
CA HIS A 452 12.93 -21.92 -38.78
C HIS A 452 11.91 -22.98 -38.30
N PRO A 453 12.05 -23.51 -37.08
CA PRO A 453 11.20 -24.63 -36.59
C PRO A 453 9.70 -24.36 -36.66
N GLY A 454 9.27 -23.14 -36.33
CA GLY A 454 7.86 -22.72 -36.39
C GLY A 454 7.32 -22.71 -37.84
N VAL A 455 8.11 -22.23 -38.78
CA VAL A 455 7.75 -22.24 -40.22
C VAL A 455 7.63 -23.67 -40.73
N ALA A 456 8.62 -24.52 -40.43
CA ALA A 456 8.61 -25.93 -40.80
C ALA A 456 7.37 -26.65 -40.22
N LYS A 457 7.06 -26.41 -38.97
CA LYS A 457 5.88 -26.99 -38.27
C LYS A 457 4.58 -26.53 -38.93
N THR A 458 4.39 -25.23 -39.15
CA THR A 458 3.17 -24.67 -39.75
C THR A 458 2.98 -25.17 -41.17
N ASN A 459 4.04 -25.24 -41.97
CA ASN A 459 3.98 -25.70 -43.35
C ASN A 459 3.72 -27.21 -43.49
N SER A 460 4.22 -28.03 -42.54
CA SER A 460 3.99 -29.50 -42.54
C SER A 460 2.61 -29.88 -41.96
N GLY A 461 1.93 -28.97 -41.25
CA GLY A 461 0.58 -29.15 -40.73
C GLY A 461 -0.52 -29.05 -41.77
N GLY A 462 -1.78 -29.17 -41.35
CA GLY A 462 -2.96 -29.05 -42.23
C GLY A 462 -3.18 -27.63 -42.76
N ASP A 463 -4.18 -27.47 -43.63
CA ASP A 463 -4.51 -26.18 -44.25
C ASP A 463 -5.65 -25.45 -43.56
N TRP A 464 -6.15 -25.98 -42.43
CA TRP A 464 -7.33 -25.47 -41.76
C TRP A 464 -7.02 -25.11 -40.31
N PHE A 465 -7.57 -24.02 -39.85
CA PHE A 465 -7.68 -23.67 -38.42
C PHE A 465 -9.07 -23.96 -37.94
N VAL A 466 -9.15 -24.45 -36.70
CA VAL A 466 -10.38 -24.68 -35.94
C VAL A 466 -10.44 -23.68 -34.80
N ALA A 467 -11.45 -22.83 -34.79
CA ALA A 467 -11.70 -21.87 -33.71
C ALA A 467 -12.82 -22.40 -32.81
N GLY A 468 -12.69 -22.15 -31.52
CA GLY A 468 -13.76 -22.53 -30.58
C GLY A 468 -13.34 -22.46 -29.12
N LYS A 469 -14.34 -22.40 -28.24
CA LYS A 469 -14.15 -22.37 -26.80
C LYS A 469 -13.68 -23.74 -26.32
N VAL A 470 -12.71 -23.75 -25.39
CA VAL A 470 -12.14 -24.99 -24.83
C VAL A 470 -12.58 -25.17 -23.40
N SER A 471 -13.11 -26.35 -23.07
CA SER A 471 -13.36 -26.78 -21.69
C SER A 471 -12.41 -27.92 -21.33
N LEU A 472 -11.64 -27.75 -20.25
CA LEU A 472 -10.66 -28.73 -19.76
C LEU A 472 -11.33 -29.80 -18.90
N VAL A 473 -11.15 -31.05 -19.28
CA VAL A 473 -11.70 -32.23 -18.56
C VAL A 473 -10.64 -32.84 -17.65
N ASN A 474 -9.51 -33.26 -18.23
CA ASN A 474 -8.41 -33.86 -17.49
C ASN A 474 -7.08 -33.15 -17.79
N MET A 475 -6.31 -32.88 -16.75
CA MET A 475 -4.95 -32.34 -16.91
C MET A 475 -3.99 -33.41 -17.44
N LEU A 476 -2.99 -32.97 -18.16
CA LEU A 476 -1.88 -33.84 -18.62
C LEU A 476 -1.10 -34.33 -17.41
N LYS A 477 -0.75 -35.62 -17.41
CA LYS A 477 0.15 -36.19 -16.42
C LYS A 477 1.59 -35.94 -16.84
N ILE A 478 2.22 -34.98 -16.21
CA ILE A 478 3.64 -34.66 -16.40
C ILE A 478 4.47 -35.08 -15.19
N THR A 479 5.77 -35.26 -15.39
CA THR A 479 6.73 -35.50 -14.31
C THR A 479 6.73 -34.29 -13.38
N ASN A 480 6.71 -34.51 -12.06
CA ASN A 480 6.70 -33.48 -11.01
C ASN A 480 5.42 -32.61 -11.00
N SER A 481 4.29 -33.17 -11.41
CA SER A 481 2.98 -32.46 -11.39
C SER A 481 2.57 -32.00 -9.98
N GLU A 482 3.12 -32.61 -8.93
CA GLU A 482 2.90 -32.21 -7.53
C GLU A 482 3.43 -30.82 -7.19
N TYR A 483 4.39 -30.29 -7.97
CA TYR A 483 4.91 -28.93 -7.81
C TYR A 483 4.24 -27.90 -8.72
N GLN A 484 3.35 -28.35 -9.61
CA GLN A 484 2.68 -27.46 -10.56
C GLN A 484 1.49 -26.76 -9.91
N LEU A 485 1.51 -25.43 -9.91
CA LEU A 485 0.37 -24.62 -9.50
C LEU A 485 -0.39 -24.09 -10.73
N THR A 486 -1.70 -24.16 -10.68
CA THR A 486 -2.53 -23.42 -11.65
C THR A 486 -2.47 -21.92 -11.37
N PRO A 487 -2.77 -21.04 -12.35
CA PRO A 487 -2.82 -19.59 -12.12
C PRO A 487 -3.72 -19.19 -10.94
N SER A 488 -4.84 -19.87 -10.75
CA SER A 488 -5.73 -19.65 -9.61
C SER A 488 -5.05 -19.96 -8.28
N GLN A 489 -4.32 -21.10 -8.19
CA GLN A 489 -3.57 -21.50 -6.99
C GLN A 489 -2.39 -20.56 -6.74
N SER A 490 -1.63 -20.18 -7.78
CA SER A 490 -0.51 -19.24 -7.66
C SER A 490 -1.01 -17.88 -7.14
N ARG A 491 -2.13 -17.39 -7.66
CA ARG A 491 -2.73 -16.14 -7.20
C ARG A 491 -3.19 -16.21 -5.74
N GLU A 492 -3.69 -17.35 -5.27
CA GLU A 492 -4.06 -17.51 -3.87
C GLU A 492 -2.81 -17.53 -2.95
N VAL A 493 -1.71 -18.15 -3.40
CA VAL A 493 -0.41 -18.08 -2.71
C VAL A 493 0.10 -16.65 -2.66
N PHE A 494 0.06 -15.91 -3.77
CA PHE A 494 0.49 -14.51 -3.82
C PHE A 494 -0.33 -13.64 -2.87
N LYS A 495 -1.65 -13.85 -2.84
CA LYS A 495 -2.55 -13.18 -1.91
C LYS A 495 -2.18 -13.44 -0.46
N THR A 496 -1.94 -14.71 -0.10
CA THR A 496 -1.57 -15.12 1.27
C THR A 496 -0.22 -14.53 1.69
N LYS A 497 0.73 -14.42 0.74
CA LYS A 497 2.05 -13.82 0.98
C LYS A 497 2.07 -12.29 0.85
N GLY A 498 0.97 -11.65 0.49
CA GLY A 498 0.90 -10.21 0.25
C GLY A 498 1.64 -9.74 -1.00
N TRP A 499 1.97 -10.64 -1.93
CA TRP A 499 2.61 -10.28 -3.20
C TRP A 499 1.61 -9.70 -4.19
N SER A 500 2.06 -8.78 -5.02
CA SER A 500 1.21 -8.16 -6.05
C SER A 500 1.19 -8.96 -7.36
N THR A 501 2.26 -9.69 -7.62
CA THR A 501 2.47 -10.53 -8.82
C THR A 501 3.30 -11.74 -8.46
#